data_9c1d8e2b693d5a633781a7c5a8826b88
#
_entry.id   9c1d8e2b693d5a633781a7c5a8826b88
#
_cell.length_a   1.000
_cell.length_b   1.000
_cell.length_c   1.000
_cell.angle_alpha   90.00
_cell.angle_beta   90.00
_cell.angle_gamma   90.00
#
_symmetry.space_group_name_H-M   'P 1'
#
loop_
_entity.id
_entity.type
_entity.pdbx_description
1 polymer ?
#
loop_
_entity_poly.entity_id
_entity_poly.type
_entity_poly.pdbx_seq_one_letter_code
_entity_poly.pdbx_strand_id
1 'polypeptide(L)'
;CFERGVQFKEHDGTTAAGRIDLYKRGAFVMEAKQSREKGRPKELKLAGQPDLFVPDYKPRGERSANRAWDQLMISARHQAQEYARALPTSHGWPPFVLVCDVGHCIEVYADFSGQGKNYAQFPDRQGFRIYLKDLEDPKIRERLKLIWENPTALDPARQSAKVTREIAARLAEVSKGLEKRGHNAEDVALFLMRCLFTMFAEDVELLPAESFQGLLEEAARDANQFVPMVEQLWTAMDKGDFAYALRKQVKRFNGKLFKNAKALELRREEIGELAAAAKYNWKEVEPAIFGTLLEQALNEKERARLGAHYTPRAYVERLVVVTVMEPLRQEWAQVQATAERLKEEGKQKEAIAVVSGYHEKLCNTRVLDPACGTGNFLYVSMELMKRLEGEVLEALADLGGQEALALDKHSVDPHQFLGLELNPRAAAIAELVIWLGYLQLHFRTKGGVMNEL
;
A
#
# COMPACT_ATOMS: atom_id res chain seq x y z
N CYS A 1 -17.97 -8.09 23.24
CA CYS A 1 -18.51 -9.39 23.68
C CYS A 1 -17.39 -10.42 23.76
N PHE A 2 -17.29 -11.13 24.85
CA PHE A 2 -16.47 -12.33 24.94
C PHE A 2 -17.33 -13.53 24.50
N GLU A 3 -16.70 -14.51 23.88
CA GLU A 3 -17.27 -15.80 23.51
C GLU A 3 -18.62 -15.70 22.77
N ARG A 4 -18.64 -14.87 21.72
CA ARG A 4 -19.85 -14.72 20.89
C ARG A 4 -20.03 -15.94 19.99
N GLY A 5 -21.16 -16.62 20.11
CA GLY A 5 -21.57 -17.69 19.20
C GLY A 5 -21.88 -17.17 17.80
N VAL A 6 -21.37 -17.86 16.79
CA VAL A 6 -21.65 -17.63 15.36
C VAL A 6 -21.92 -18.96 14.68
N GLN A 7 -22.74 -18.95 13.63
CA GLN A 7 -22.98 -20.09 12.76
C GLN A 7 -22.41 -19.77 11.38
N PHE A 8 -21.64 -20.66 10.82
CA PHE A 8 -21.06 -20.53 9.49
C PHE A 8 -21.25 -21.82 8.68
N LYS A 9 -21.24 -21.70 7.36
CA LYS A 9 -21.32 -22.85 6.45
C LYS A 9 -19.91 -23.33 6.16
N GLU A 10 -19.67 -24.60 6.37
CA GLU A 10 -18.43 -25.26 5.94
C GLU A 10 -18.42 -25.51 4.42
N HIS A 11 -17.26 -25.85 3.88
CA HIS A 11 -17.09 -26.11 2.44
C HIS A 11 -17.96 -27.26 1.90
N ASP A 12 -18.37 -28.18 2.76
CA ASP A 12 -19.28 -29.31 2.45
C ASP A 12 -20.77 -28.94 2.52
N GLY A 13 -21.08 -27.65 2.85
CA GLY A 13 -22.44 -27.14 2.99
C GLY A 13 -23.07 -27.38 4.36
N THR A 14 -22.40 -28.04 5.29
CA THR A 14 -22.86 -28.21 6.67
C THR A 14 -22.77 -26.90 7.44
N THR A 15 -23.65 -26.75 8.45
CA THR A 15 -23.61 -25.57 9.34
C THR A 15 -22.86 -25.92 10.60
N ALA A 16 -21.71 -25.30 10.81
CA ALA A 16 -20.94 -25.41 12.04
C ALA A 16 -21.23 -24.23 12.97
N ALA A 17 -21.21 -24.48 14.26
CA ALA A 17 -21.29 -23.46 15.30
C ALA A 17 -19.88 -23.16 15.82
N GLY A 18 -19.49 -21.90 15.76
CA GLY A 18 -18.23 -21.42 16.29
C GLY A 18 -18.43 -20.38 17.39
N ARG A 19 -17.39 -20.08 18.11
CA ARG A 19 -17.38 -19.09 19.18
C ARG A 19 -16.20 -18.16 19.00
N ILE A 20 -16.48 -16.85 18.85
CA ILE A 20 -15.46 -15.81 18.75
C ILE A 20 -14.95 -15.48 20.16
N ASP A 21 -13.64 -15.56 20.39
CA ASP A 21 -13.05 -15.30 21.71
C ASP A 21 -13.27 -13.88 22.17
N LEU A 22 -13.03 -12.89 21.29
CA LEU A 22 -13.33 -11.49 21.58
C LEU A 22 -13.86 -10.77 20.33
N TYR A 23 -14.99 -10.09 20.50
CA TYR A 23 -15.65 -9.34 19.45
C TYR A 23 -16.05 -7.94 19.89
N LYS A 24 -15.73 -6.95 19.06
CA LYS A 24 -16.25 -5.59 19.19
C LYS A 24 -16.90 -5.16 17.88
N ARG A 25 -18.22 -4.89 17.94
CA ARG A 25 -19.00 -4.47 16.78
C ARG A 25 -18.39 -3.23 16.12
N GLY A 26 -18.22 -3.28 14.79
CA GLY A 26 -17.67 -2.18 13.99
C GLY A 26 -16.17 -1.94 14.19
N ALA A 27 -15.47 -2.80 14.94
CA ALA A 27 -14.06 -2.66 15.22
C ALA A 27 -13.27 -3.91 14.82
N PHE A 28 -13.42 -5.03 15.53
CA PHE A 28 -12.64 -6.22 15.26
C PHE A 28 -13.28 -7.54 15.70
N VAL A 29 -12.79 -8.61 15.11
CA VAL A 29 -12.90 -9.99 15.60
C VAL A 29 -11.51 -10.42 16.05
N MET A 30 -11.40 -11.10 17.19
CA MET A 30 -10.15 -11.67 17.68
C MET A 30 -10.31 -13.16 17.99
N GLU A 31 -9.34 -13.92 17.51
CA GLU A 31 -9.13 -15.34 17.86
C GLU A 31 -7.87 -15.45 18.73
N ALA A 32 -7.98 -16.14 19.85
CA ALA A 32 -6.88 -16.34 20.78
C ALA A 32 -6.42 -17.80 20.77
N LYS A 33 -5.12 -17.99 20.67
CA LYS A 33 -4.48 -19.30 20.79
C LYS A 33 -3.49 -19.26 21.94
N GLN A 34 -3.23 -20.41 22.52
CA GLN A 34 -2.17 -20.58 23.50
C GLN A 34 -1.20 -21.64 22.96
N SER A 35 -0.08 -21.17 22.44
CA SER A 35 0.98 -22.08 22.02
C SER A 35 1.60 -22.74 23.24
N ARG A 36 1.54 -24.07 23.28
CA ARG A 36 2.28 -24.85 24.27
C ARG A 36 3.66 -25.12 23.72
N GLU A 37 4.64 -24.30 24.03
CA GLU A 37 6.03 -24.72 23.85
C GLU A 37 6.28 -25.92 24.78
N LYS A 38 6.68 -27.07 24.21
CA LYS A 38 7.17 -28.21 24.99
C LYS A 38 8.42 -27.76 25.73
N GLY A 39 8.31 -27.54 27.03
CA GLY A 39 9.45 -27.23 27.88
C GLY A 39 9.32 -26.01 28.81
N ARG A 40 8.27 -25.21 28.75
CA ARG A 40 8.02 -24.19 29.77
C ARG A 40 7.52 -24.82 31.06
N PRO A 41 8.20 -24.61 32.21
CA PRO A 41 7.66 -25.03 33.50
C PRO A 41 6.33 -24.30 33.77
N LYS A 42 5.32 -25.05 34.21
CA LYS A 42 4.03 -24.55 34.67
C LYS A 42 4.18 -23.84 36.04
N GLU A 43 4.89 -22.77 36.11
CA GLU A 43 4.91 -21.92 37.31
C GLU A 43 4.42 -20.52 36.98
N LEU A 44 3.10 -20.36 36.96
CA LEU A 44 2.46 -19.09 37.20
C LEU A 44 2.76 -18.72 38.66
N LYS A 45 3.85 -18.01 38.90
CA LYS A 45 4.09 -17.39 40.22
C LYS A 45 3.13 -16.22 40.38
N LEU A 46 2.42 -16.20 41.49
CA LEU A 46 1.45 -15.18 41.86
C LEU A 46 2.07 -13.78 41.99
N ALA A 47 1.25 -12.76 41.72
CA ALA A 47 1.64 -11.36 41.74
C ALA A 47 2.38 -11.00 43.04
N GLY A 48 3.62 -10.50 42.90
CA GLY A 48 4.45 -10.04 44.04
C GLY A 48 5.89 -10.54 44.03
N GLN A 49 6.32 -11.37 43.10
CA GLN A 49 7.72 -11.83 42.98
C GLN A 49 8.46 -11.18 41.81
N PRO A 50 9.70 -10.66 42.02
CA PRO A 50 10.43 -9.89 41.02
C PRO A 50 10.88 -10.67 39.75
N ASP A 51 10.83 -12.00 39.77
CA ASP A 51 11.38 -12.86 38.72
C ASP A 51 10.36 -13.34 37.67
N LEU A 52 9.23 -12.68 37.52
CA LEU A 52 8.17 -13.06 36.61
C LEU A 52 8.49 -12.76 35.13
N PHE A 53 9.54 -12.04 34.87
CA PHE A 53 10.05 -11.73 33.53
C PHE A 53 11.39 -12.41 33.31
N VAL A 54 11.37 -13.73 33.10
CA VAL A 54 12.53 -14.39 32.50
C VAL A 54 12.60 -13.94 31.03
N PRO A 55 13.69 -13.31 30.64
CA PRO A 55 13.82 -12.80 29.29
C PRO A 55 14.25 -13.90 28.32
N ASP A 56 13.34 -14.79 27.96
CA ASP A 56 13.48 -15.58 26.71
C ASP A 56 12.88 -14.83 25.54
N TYR A 57 13.26 -13.56 25.44
CA TYR A 57 13.01 -12.78 24.25
C TYR A 57 14.01 -13.26 23.16
N LYS A 58 13.53 -14.08 22.23
CA LYS A 58 14.30 -14.38 21.01
C LYS A 58 14.17 -13.20 20.05
N PRO A 59 15.28 -12.70 19.48
CA PRO A 59 15.24 -11.61 18.50
C PRO A 59 14.41 -11.96 17.28
N ARG A 60 13.91 -10.92 16.61
CA ARG A 60 12.93 -10.97 15.48
C ARG A 60 13.30 -11.93 14.34
N GLY A 61 14.53 -12.39 14.20
CA GLY A 61 14.99 -13.30 13.14
C GLY A 61 15.00 -14.80 13.46
N GLU A 62 14.89 -15.19 14.74
CA GLU A 62 15.08 -16.60 15.13
C GLU A 62 13.78 -17.43 15.21
N ARG A 63 12.62 -16.82 15.02
CA ARG A 63 11.32 -17.43 15.29
C ARG A 63 10.66 -18.09 14.09
N SER A 64 11.09 -17.79 12.87
CA SER A 64 10.60 -18.43 11.64
C SER A 64 10.96 -19.92 11.55
N ALA A 65 11.75 -20.44 12.49
CA ALA A 65 12.12 -21.86 12.54
C ALA A 65 11.04 -22.78 13.15
N ASN A 66 9.97 -22.24 13.76
CA ASN A 66 8.94 -23.08 14.39
C ASN A 66 7.71 -23.20 13.47
N ARG A 67 7.82 -24.03 12.44
CA ARG A 67 6.78 -24.29 11.43
C ARG A 67 5.40 -24.64 12.03
N ALA A 68 5.35 -25.32 13.15
CA ALA A 68 4.11 -25.69 13.82
C ALA A 68 3.38 -24.48 14.43
N TRP A 69 4.13 -23.49 14.90
CA TRP A 69 3.57 -22.26 15.43
C TRP A 69 2.99 -21.36 14.33
N ASP A 70 3.72 -21.22 13.22
CA ASP A 70 3.24 -20.43 12.08
C ASP A 70 1.94 -21.01 11.50
N GLN A 71 1.84 -22.35 11.39
CA GLN A 71 0.59 -23.04 11.00
C GLN A 71 -0.56 -22.76 11.97
N LEU A 72 -0.29 -22.76 13.28
CA LEU A 72 -1.29 -22.42 14.27
C LEU A 72 -1.84 -21.02 14.08
N MET A 73 -0.95 -20.03 13.81
CA MET A 73 -1.34 -18.64 13.59
C MET A 73 -2.11 -18.47 12.28
N ILE A 74 -1.69 -19.12 11.20
CA ILE A 74 -2.40 -19.13 9.91
C ILE A 74 -3.81 -19.73 10.07
N SER A 75 -3.94 -20.87 10.74
CA SER A 75 -5.23 -21.50 11.01
C SER A 75 -6.13 -20.59 11.86
N ALA A 76 -5.58 -19.96 12.89
CA ALA A 76 -6.31 -19.00 13.72
C ALA A 76 -6.77 -17.78 12.94
N ARG A 77 -5.94 -17.28 12.01
CA ARG A 77 -6.31 -16.19 11.09
C ARG A 77 -7.51 -16.59 10.21
N HIS A 78 -7.45 -17.77 9.56
CA HIS A 78 -8.56 -18.27 8.75
C HIS A 78 -9.85 -18.39 9.57
N GLN A 79 -9.77 -18.95 10.76
CA GLN A 79 -10.90 -19.09 11.69
C GLN A 79 -11.50 -17.71 12.03
N ALA A 80 -10.66 -16.73 12.36
CA ALA A 80 -11.12 -15.37 12.68
C ALA A 80 -11.76 -14.67 11.48
N GLN A 81 -11.25 -14.89 10.27
CA GLN A 81 -11.84 -14.36 9.02
C GLN A 81 -13.21 -15.00 8.73
N GLU A 82 -13.36 -16.33 8.91
CA GLU A 82 -14.66 -17.00 8.77
C GLU A 82 -15.66 -16.48 9.80
N TYR A 83 -15.24 -16.24 11.03
CA TYR A 83 -16.09 -15.63 12.04
C TYR A 83 -16.50 -14.21 11.67
N ALA A 84 -15.60 -13.40 11.11
CA ALA A 84 -15.94 -12.06 10.61
C ALA A 84 -17.01 -12.13 9.51
N ARG A 85 -16.91 -13.13 8.61
CA ARG A 85 -17.89 -13.36 7.54
C ARG A 85 -19.25 -13.88 8.05
N ALA A 86 -19.26 -14.61 9.14
CA ALA A 86 -20.46 -15.15 9.76
C ALA A 86 -21.23 -14.16 10.64
N LEU A 87 -20.71 -12.94 10.81
CA LEU A 87 -21.42 -11.90 11.57
C LEU A 87 -22.70 -11.45 10.85
N PRO A 88 -23.75 -11.07 11.60
CA PRO A 88 -24.95 -10.51 11.01
C PRO A 88 -24.66 -9.29 10.13
N THR A 89 -25.28 -9.19 8.96
CA THR A 89 -25.11 -8.07 8.03
C THR A 89 -25.38 -6.71 8.67
N SER A 90 -26.30 -6.66 9.66
CA SER A 90 -26.59 -5.46 10.46
C SER A 90 -25.41 -4.97 11.33
N HIS A 91 -24.39 -5.80 11.53
CA HIS A 91 -23.17 -5.43 12.27
C HIS A 91 -22.13 -4.77 11.35
N GLY A 92 -22.27 -4.92 10.02
CA GLY A 92 -21.23 -4.57 9.07
C GLY A 92 -20.00 -5.48 9.19
N TRP A 93 -19.03 -5.27 8.33
CA TRP A 93 -17.77 -5.98 8.38
C TRP A 93 -16.81 -5.27 9.33
N PRO A 94 -16.23 -5.95 10.33
CA PRO A 94 -15.24 -5.33 11.19
C PRO A 94 -13.98 -5.01 10.38
N PRO A 95 -13.41 -3.81 10.48
CA PRO A 95 -12.21 -3.45 9.73
C PRO A 95 -10.96 -4.22 10.15
N PHE A 96 -10.96 -4.84 11.35
CA PHE A 96 -9.81 -5.59 11.83
C PHE A 96 -10.14 -7.04 12.18
N VAL A 97 -9.17 -7.91 11.89
CA VAL A 97 -9.04 -9.26 12.42
C VAL A 97 -7.75 -9.30 13.22
N LEU A 98 -7.86 -9.76 14.47
CA LEU A 98 -6.73 -9.92 15.39
C LEU A 98 -6.52 -11.42 15.68
N VAL A 99 -5.27 -11.84 15.68
CA VAL A 99 -4.89 -13.19 16.12
C VAL A 99 -3.92 -13.05 17.29
N CYS A 100 -4.29 -13.59 18.45
CA CYS A 100 -3.49 -13.46 19.64
C CYS A 100 -2.91 -14.81 20.07
N ASP A 101 -1.59 -14.93 20.10
CA ASP A 101 -0.91 -15.98 20.86
C ASP A 101 -0.67 -15.47 22.28
N VAL A 102 -1.45 -16.00 23.21
CA VAL A 102 -1.52 -15.51 24.58
C VAL A 102 -0.15 -15.59 25.26
N GLY A 103 0.35 -14.43 25.72
CA GLY A 103 1.65 -14.32 26.36
C GLY A 103 2.82 -14.22 25.37
N HIS A 104 2.55 -14.06 24.06
CA HIS A 104 3.60 -13.99 23.04
C HIS A 104 3.47 -12.80 22.10
N CYS A 105 2.41 -12.74 21.28
CA CYS A 105 2.22 -11.67 20.31
C CYS A 105 0.75 -11.49 19.91
N ILE A 106 0.47 -10.36 19.26
CA ILE A 106 -0.78 -10.08 18.55
C ILE A 106 -0.46 -9.81 17.09
N GLU A 107 -1.09 -10.55 16.18
CA GLU A 107 -1.07 -10.25 14.75
C GLU A 107 -2.29 -9.42 14.38
N VAL A 108 -2.06 -8.38 13.59
CA VAL A 108 -3.08 -7.42 13.17
C VAL A 108 -3.29 -7.50 11.67
N TYR A 109 -4.53 -7.74 11.26
CA TYR A 109 -4.95 -7.75 9.86
C TYR A 109 -6.08 -6.76 9.67
N ALA A 110 -6.10 -6.05 8.52
CA ALA A 110 -7.11 -5.04 8.25
C ALA A 110 -7.74 -5.18 6.86
N ASP A 111 -9.04 -4.89 6.79
CA ASP A 111 -9.80 -4.69 5.56
C ASP A 111 -10.71 -3.47 5.72
N PHE A 112 -10.34 -2.36 5.09
CA PHE A 112 -11.11 -1.12 5.12
C PHE A 112 -12.09 -1.00 3.95
N SER A 113 -12.17 -2.00 3.06
CA SER A 113 -13.12 -2.00 1.94
C SER A 113 -14.59 -2.09 2.39
N GLY A 114 -14.82 -2.52 3.63
CA GLY A 114 -16.15 -2.77 4.18
C GLY A 114 -16.82 -4.03 3.63
N GLN A 115 -16.05 -4.92 3.01
CA GLN A 115 -16.55 -6.20 2.44
C GLN A 115 -16.13 -7.43 3.25
N GLY A 116 -15.13 -7.31 4.13
CA GLY A 116 -14.63 -8.40 4.96
C GLY A 116 -13.96 -9.54 4.17
N LYS A 117 -13.50 -9.26 2.96
CA LYS A 117 -12.98 -10.28 2.04
C LYS A 117 -11.48 -10.25 1.88
N ASN A 118 -10.82 -9.16 2.31
CA ASN A 118 -9.41 -8.93 2.00
C ASN A 118 -8.62 -8.39 3.20
N TYR A 119 -8.59 -9.17 4.29
CA TYR A 119 -7.78 -8.82 5.45
C TYR A 119 -6.30 -9.01 5.16
N ALA A 120 -5.57 -7.91 5.00
CA ALA A 120 -4.12 -7.87 4.79
C ALA A 120 -3.38 -7.50 6.08
N GLN A 121 -2.09 -7.84 6.15
CA GLN A 121 -1.22 -7.49 7.27
C GLN A 121 -1.18 -5.97 7.49
N PHE A 122 -1.40 -5.51 8.73
CA PHE A 122 -1.53 -4.11 9.06
C PHE A 122 -0.56 -3.69 10.21
N PRO A 123 0.16 -2.57 10.08
CA PRO A 123 0.14 -1.61 8.98
C PRO A 123 0.90 -2.08 7.73
N ASP A 124 1.83 -3.00 7.91
CA ASP A 124 2.72 -3.57 6.89
C ASP A 124 3.25 -4.93 7.34
N ARG A 125 4.05 -5.59 6.49
CA ARG A 125 4.62 -6.92 6.76
C ARG A 125 5.58 -6.95 7.95
N GLN A 126 6.19 -5.84 8.33
CA GLN A 126 7.13 -5.76 9.44
C GLN A 126 6.45 -5.43 10.76
N GLY A 127 5.39 -4.63 10.71
CA GLY A 127 4.70 -4.08 11.87
C GLY A 127 3.38 -4.75 12.25
N PHE A 128 2.91 -5.75 11.45
CA PHE A 128 1.63 -6.42 11.73
C PHE A 128 1.66 -7.31 12.97
N ARG A 129 2.83 -7.84 13.33
CA ARG A 129 3.03 -8.70 14.50
C ARG A 129 3.61 -7.86 15.64
N ILE A 130 2.83 -7.72 16.68
CA ILE A 130 3.15 -6.93 17.88
C ILE A 130 3.53 -7.91 18.98
N TYR A 131 4.79 -7.90 19.41
CA TYR A 131 5.25 -8.69 20.54
C TYR A 131 5.01 -7.94 21.86
N LEU A 132 5.00 -8.66 22.99
CA LEU A 132 4.80 -8.05 24.30
C LEU A 132 5.75 -6.89 24.59
N LYS A 133 7.02 -7.01 24.18
CA LYS A 133 8.03 -5.95 24.32
C LYS A 133 7.68 -4.70 23.49
N ASP A 134 7.08 -4.88 22.31
CA ASP A 134 6.71 -3.77 21.44
C ASP A 134 5.61 -2.88 22.08
N LEU A 135 4.90 -3.38 23.09
CA LEU A 135 3.92 -2.61 23.86
C LEU A 135 4.54 -1.50 24.72
N GLU A 136 5.87 -1.48 24.89
CA GLU A 136 6.59 -0.36 25.50
C GLU A 136 6.55 0.90 24.62
N ASP A 137 6.40 0.73 23.27
CA ASP A 137 6.29 1.85 22.35
C ASP A 137 4.91 2.53 22.46
N PRO A 138 4.87 3.84 22.77
CA PRO A 138 3.62 4.60 22.81
C PRO A 138 2.81 4.56 21.52
N LYS A 139 3.47 4.51 20.35
CA LYS A 139 2.82 4.47 19.03
C LYS A 139 2.06 3.17 18.82
N ILE A 140 2.59 2.05 19.31
CA ILE A 140 1.94 0.74 19.21
C ILE A 140 0.72 0.71 20.14
N ARG A 141 0.84 1.22 21.36
CA ARG A 141 -0.29 1.33 22.30
C ARG A 141 -1.41 2.23 21.74
N GLU A 142 -1.05 3.37 21.14
CA GLU A 142 -2.04 4.27 20.53
C GLU A 142 -2.73 3.58 19.33
N ARG A 143 -1.99 2.81 18.51
CA ARG A 143 -2.58 2.00 17.45
C ARG A 143 -3.60 1.00 17.98
N LEU A 144 -3.28 0.23 19.01
CA LEU A 144 -4.20 -0.72 19.63
C LEU A 144 -5.42 -0.01 20.24
N LYS A 145 -5.21 1.15 20.84
CA LYS A 145 -6.29 1.99 21.34
C LYS A 145 -7.22 2.46 20.22
N LEU A 146 -6.67 2.91 19.10
CA LEU A 146 -7.47 3.31 17.92
C LEU A 146 -8.22 2.13 17.31
N ILE A 147 -7.62 0.94 17.23
CA ILE A 147 -8.34 -0.29 16.81
C ILE A 147 -9.56 -0.51 17.71
N TRP A 148 -9.42 -0.22 19.00
CA TRP A 148 -10.53 -0.37 19.95
C TRP A 148 -11.56 0.76 19.86
N GLU A 149 -11.14 2.02 19.84
CA GLU A 149 -12.01 3.19 19.98
C GLU A 149 -12.53 3.74 18.65
N ASN A 150 -11.64 3.85 17.66
CA ASN A 150 -11.92 4.47 16.35
C ASN A 150 -11.13 3.78 15.22
N PRO A 151 -11.48 2.54 14.88
CA PRO A 151 -10.72 1.73 13.93
C PRO A 151 -10.60 2.37 12.53
N THR A 152 -11.61 3.12 12.10
CA THR A 152 -11.59 3.78 10.79
C THR A 152 -10.63 4.97 10.70
N ALA A 153 -10.14 5.49 11.83
CA ALA A 153 -9.07 6.50 11.82
C ALA A 153 -7.72 5.92 11.35
N LEU A 154 -7.56 4.61 11.42
CA LEU A 154 -6.38 3.89 10.96
C LEU A 154 -6.43 3.53 9.46
N ASP A 155 -7.51 3.84 8.77
CA ASP A 155 -7.64 3.59 7.33
C ASP A 155 -6.60 4.44 6.55
N PRO A 156 -5.60 3.80 5.92
CA PRO A 156 -4.57 4.53 5.18
C PRO A 156 -5.16 5.37 4.04
N ALA A 157 -6.24 4.90 3.42
CA ALA A 157 -6.89 5.63 2.36
C ALA A 157 -7.52 6.94 2.85
N ARG A 158 -8.05 6.97 4.07
CA ARG A 158 -8.59 8.20 4.66
C ARG A 158 -7.48 9.20 5.02
N GLN A 159 -6.35 8.72 5.53
CA GLN A 159 -5.20 9.56 5.85
C GLN A 159 -4.60 10.13 4.57
N SER A 160 -4.32 9.27 3.58
CA SER A 160 -3.85 9.68 2.26
C SER A 160 -4.80 10.66 1.58
N ALA A 161 -6.11 10.43 1.63
CA ALA A 161 -7.11 11.31 1.02
C ALA A 161 -7.19 12.69 1.69
N LYS A 162 -6.89 12.81 2.99
CA LYS A 162 -6.79 14.11 3.66
C LYS A 162 -5.58 14.90 3.17
N VAL A 163 -4.40 14.28 3.24
CA VAL A 163 -3.14 14.89 2.77
C VAL A 163 -3.24 15.24 1.28
N THR A 164 -3.76 14.33 0.47
CA THR A 164 -3.98 14.53 -0.96
C THR A 164 -4.86 15.77 -1.26
N ARG A 165 -5.94 15.96 -0.51
CA ARG A 165 -6.81 17.14 -0.66
C ARG A 165 -6.13 18.45 -0.27
N GLU A 166 -5.34 18.45 0.79
CA GLU A 166 -4.58 19.63 1.22
C GLU A 166 -3.54 20.04 0.17
N ILE A 167 -2.81 19.07 -0.38
CA ILE A 167 -1.86 19.29 -1.48
C ILE A 167 -2.59 19.80 -2.73
N ALA A 168 -3.70 19.15 -3.12
CA ALA A 168 -4.49 19.53 -4.29
C ALA A 168 -5.00 20.99 -4.18
N ALA A 169 -5.44 21.43 -3.00
CA ALA A 169 -5.87 22.80 -2.78
C ALA A 169 -4.74 23.81 -3.01
N ARG A 170 -3.52 23.54 -2.52
CA ARG A 170 -2.34 24.40 -2.73
C ARG A 170 -1.97 24.50 -4.21
N LEU A 171 -1.92 23.35 -4.89
CA LEU A 171 -1.59 23.29 -6.31
C LEU A 171 -2.65 23.96 -7.20
N ALA A 172 -3.93 23.88 -6.80
CA ALA A 172 -4.99 24.58 -7.48
C ALA A 172 -4.82 26.11 -7.43
N GLU A 173 -4.31 26.68 -6.33
CA GLU A 173 -4.00 28.11 -6.26
C GLU A 173 -2.85 28.50 -7.20
N VAL A 174 -1.80 27.68 -7.29
CA VAL A 174 -0.70 27.87 -8.26
C VAL A 174 -1.24 27.77 -9.69
N SER A 175 -2.05 26.76 -10.01
CA SER A 175 -2.67 26.58 -11.34
C SER A 175 -3.48 27.81 -11.74
N LYS A 176 -4.41 28.25 -10.88
CA LYS A 176 -5.24 29.44 -11.13
C LYS A 176 -4.42 30.70 -11.34
N GLY A 177 -3.32 30.88 -10.58
CA GLY A 177 -2.41 32.00 -10.73
C GLY A 177 -1.74 32.03 -12.11
N LEU A 178 -1.25 30.87 -12.57
CA LEU A 178 -0.64 30.71 -13.90
C LEU A 178 -1.64 30.94 -15.04
N GLU A 179 -2.83 30.34 -14.96
CA GLU A 179 -3.87 30.49 -15.98
C GLU A 179 -4.38 31.92 -16.09
N LYS A 180 -4.53 32.65 -14.96
CA LYS A 180 -4.86 34.09 -14.97
C LYS A 180 -3.81 34.95 -15.68
N ARG A 181 -2.55 34.51 -15.72
CA ARG A 181 -1.47 35.14 -16.46
C ARG A 181 -1.42 34.77 -17.94
N GLY A 182 -2.36 33.93 -18.41
CA GLY A 182 -2.50 33.54 -19.82
C GLY A 182 -1.69 32.28 -20.21
N HIS A 183 -1.15 31.55 -19.25
CA HIS A 183 -0.54 30.26 -19.55
C HIS A 183 -1.62 29.25 -19.96
N ASN A 184 -1.30 28.41 -20.94
CA ASN A 184 -2.19 27.34 -21.39
C ASN A 184 -2.36 26.29 -20.26
N ALA A 185 -3.58 25.86 -20.02
CA ALA A 185 -3.91 24.85 -19.00
C ALA A 185 -3.12 23.54 -19.16
N GLU A 186 -2.77 23.15 -20.39
CA GLU A 186 -1.94 21.99 -20.65
C GLU A 186 -0.51 22.14 -20.18
N ASP A 187 0.11 23.29 -20.48
CA ASP A 187 1.47 23.60 -20.03
C ASP A 187 1.52 23.68 -18.50
N VAL A 188 0.50 24.27 -17.87
CA VAL A 188 0.35 24.36 -16.41
C VAL A 188 0.25 22.97 -15.79
N ALA A 189 -0.59 22.10 -16.33
CA ALA A 189 -0.76 20.74 -15.81
C ALA A 189 0.55 19.93 -15.92
N LEU A 190 1.22 19.96 -17.08
CA LEU A 190 2.51 19.28 -17.28
C LEU A 190 3.61 19.82 -16.38
N PHE A 191 3.64 21.13 -16.16
CA PHE A 191 4.57 21.76 -15.23
C PHE A 191 4.34 21.28 -13.79
N LEU A 192 3.09 21.34 -13.31
CA LEU A 192 2.75 20.87 -11.96
C LEU A 192 3.02 19.37 -11.79
N MET A 193 2.74 18.54 -12.81
CA MET A 193 3.09 17.11 -12.78
C MET A 193 4.59 16.87 -12.58
N ARG A 194 5.45 17.65 -13.25
CA ARG A 194 6.91 17.58 -13.05
C ARG A 194 7.31 17.97 -11.63
N CYS A 195 6.73 19.05 -11.09
CA CYS A 195 6.96 19.43 -9.69
C CYS A 195 6.59 18.31 -8.72
N LEU A 196 5.39 17.74 -8.89
CA LEU A 196 4.88 16.66 -8.04
C LEU A 196 5.75 15.41 -8.10
N PHE A 197 6.12 15.00 -9.32
CA PHE A 197 7.01 13.86 -9.47
C PHE A 197 8.37 14.10 -8.83
N THR A 198 8.90 15.32 -8.91
CA THR A 198 10.18 15.67 -8.31
C THR A 198 10.12 15.62 -6.78
N MET A 199 9.01 16.09 -6.16
CA MET A 199 8.75 15.96 -4.73
C MET A 199 8.66 14.49 -4.30
N PHE A 200 7.94 13.69 -5.07
CA PHE A 200 7.86 12.26 -4.84
C PHE A 200 9.22 11.56 -4.96
N ALA A 201 9.99 11.87 -6.01
CA ALA A 201 11.31 11.29 -6.25
C ALA A 201 12.30 11.57 -5.12
N GLU A 202 12.18 12.74 -4.47
CA GLU A 202 12.94 13.10 -3.29
C GLU A 202 12.59 12.22 -2.10
N ASP A 203 11.32 12.07 -1.77
CA ASP A 203 10.87 11.30 -0.62
C ASP A 203 11.15 9.80 -0.72
N VAL A 204 11.15 9.26 -1.95
CA VAL A 204 11.50 7.86 -2.19
C VAL A 204 13.02 7.64 -2.43
N GLU A 205 13.84 8.65 -2.15
CA GLU A 205 15.32 8.57 -2.22
C GLU A 205 15.87 8.34 -3.64
N LEU A 206 15.07 8.64 -4.68
CA LEU A 206 15.54 8.69 -6.07
C LEU A 206 16.31 9.98 -6.35
N LEU A 207 15.98 11.04 -5.62
CA LEU A 207 16.76 12.24 -5.48
C LEU A 207 17.33 12.32 -4.06
N PRO A 208 18.41 13.08 -3.85
CA PRO A 208 18.92 13.31 -2.49
C PRO A 208 17.87 13.99 -1.60
N ALA A 209 17.81 13.59 -0.33
CA ALA A 209 16.89 14.22 0.63
C ALA A 209 17.04 15.74 0.68
N GLU A 210 15.92 16.43 0.85
CA GLU A 210 15.81 17.91 0.94
C GLU A 210 16.37 18.68 -0.27
N SER A 211 16.57 17.99 -1.43
CA SER A 211 17.18 18.60 -2.61
C SER A 211 16.21 19.55 -3.34
N PHE A 212 14.99 19.07 -3.64
CA PHE A 212 13.99 19.90 -4.31
C PHE A 212 13.33 20.88 -3.35
N GLN A 213 13.08 20.44 -2.12
CA GLN A 213 12.61 21.34 -1.06
C GLN A 213 13.58 22.50 -0.84
N GLY A 214 14.89 22.23 -0.72
CA GLY A 214 15.91 23.27 -0.59
C GLY A 214 15.98 24.20 -1.79
N LEU A 215 15.84 23.67 -3.02
CA LEU A 215 15.76 24.46 -4.24
C LEU A 215 14.55 25.42 -4.21
N LEU A 216 13.39 24.97 -3.79
CA LEU A 216 12.19 25.79 -3.65
C LEU A 216 12.36 26.88 -2.58
N GLU A 217 13.00 26.56 -1.46
CA GLU A 217 13.29 27.51 -0.38
C GLU A 217 14.30 28.60 -0.82
N GLU A 218 15.31 28.24 -1.64
CA GLU A 218 16.24 29.19 -2.24
C GLU A 218 15.53 30.07 -3.26
N ALA A 219 14.75 29.49 -4.16
CA ALA A 219 13.96 30.22 -5.16
C ALA A 219 12.90 31.17 -4.54
N ALA A 220 12.39 30.83 -3.35
CA ALA A 220 11.49 31.74 -2.62
C ALA A 220 12.14 33.01 -2.15
N ARG A 221 13.49 33.08 -2.06
CA ARG A 221 14.25 34.28 -1.75
C ARG A 221 14.44 35.15 -2.98
N ASP A 222 14.66 34.53 -4.15
CA ASP A 222 14.78 35.19 -5.45
C ASP A 222 14.06 34.37 -6.53
N ALA A 223 12.82 34.75 -6.85
CA ALA A 223 11.95 34.04 -7.78
C ALA A 223 12.53 33.93 -9.21
N ASN A 224 13.46 34.79 -9.59
CA ASN A 224 14.08 34.73 -10.93
C ASN A 224 14.98 33.51 -11.10
N GLN A 225 15.45 32.90 -10.00
CA GLN A 225 16.29 31.71 -10.04
C GLN A 225 15.48 30.45 -10.21
N PHE A 226 14.17 30.44 -9.97
CA PHE A 226 13.32 29.26 -9.99
C PHE A 226 13.39 28.52 -11.34
N VAL A 227 13.09 29.20 -12.43
CA VAL A 227 13.04 28.59 -13.77
C VAL A 227 14.39 27.96 -14.15
N PRO A 228 15.53 28.69 -14.12
CA PRO A 228 16.81 28.10 -14.54
C PRO A 228 17.25 26.93 -13.65
N MET A 229 17.00 26.96 -12.35
CA MET A 229 17.36 25.89 -11.43
C MET A 229 16.53 24.63 -11.68
N VAL A 230 15.22 24.77 -11.86
CA VAL A 230 14.29 23.66 -12.04
C VAL A 230 14.48 23.02 -13.42
N GLU A 231 14.62 23.81 -14.49
CA GLU A 231 14.87 23.29 -15.84
C GLU A 231 16.21 22.54 -15.93
N GLN A 232 17.23 23.02 -15.25
CA GLN A 232 18.52 22.34 -15.17
C GLN A 232 18.38 20.98 -14.43
N LEU A 233 17.67 20.95 -13.31
CA LEU A 233 17.40 19.73 -12.57
C LEU A 233 16.64 18.72 -13.44
N TRP A 234 15.54 19.11 -14.07
CA TRP A 234 14.72 18.22 -14.91
C TRP A 234 15.47 17.74 -16.15
N THR A 235 16.33 18.57 -16.73
CA THR A 235 17.22 18.18 -17.82
C THR A 235 18.23 17.12 -17.37
N ALA A 236 18.77 17.27 -16.16
CA ALA A 236 19.67 16.29 -15.58
C ALA A 236 18.95 14.96 -15.26
N MET A 237 17.69 15.03 -14.81
CA MET A 237 16.85 13.85 -14.57
C MET A 237 16.52 13.10 -15.88
N ASP A 238 16.25 13.79 -16.99
CA ASP A 238 15.99 13.14 -18.30
C ASP A 238 17.22 12.40 -18.83
N LYS A 239 18.42 12.95 -18.62
CA LYS A 239 19.67 12.42 -19.15
C LYS A 239 20.42 11.48 -18.21
N GLY A 240 20.16 11.58 -16.91
CA GLY A 240 20.97 10.94 -15.90
C GLY A 240 22.30 11.68 -15.68
N ASP A 241 22.27 12.99 -15.73
CA ASP A 241 23.44 13.86 -15.67
C ASP A 241 23.66 14.48 -14.27
N PHE A 242 24.72 15.30 -14.16
CA PHE A 242 25.01 16.05 -12.96
C PHE A 242 24.05 17.24 -12.80
N ALA A 243 23.29 17.24 -11.71
CA ALA A 243 22.41 18.36 -11.34
C ALA A 243 23.21 19.43 -10.58
N TYR A 244 23.52 20.54 -11.23
CA TYR A 244 24.34 21.63 -10.64
C TYR A 244 23.64 22.26 -9.42
N ALA A 245 22.32 22.42 -9.47
CA ALA A 245 21.54 22.93 -8.35
C ALA A 245 21.66 22.06 -7.10
N LEU A 246 21.81 20.75 -7.27
CA LEU A 246 21.95 19.78 -6.19
C LEU A 246 23.39 19.40 -5.90
N ARG A 247 24.34 19.81 -6.77
CA ARG A 247 25.78 19.40 -6.71
C ARG A 247 25.97 17.89 -6.64
N LYS A 248 25.09 17.11 -7.29
CA LYS A 248 25.11 15.65 -7.27
C LYS A 248 24.72 15.07 -8.63
N GLN A 249 25.22 13.87 -8.90
CA GLN A 249 24.74 13.05 -10.01
C GLN A 249 23.33 12.55 -9.68
N VAL A 250 22.40 12.69 -10.62
CA VAL A 250 21.06 12.15 -10.51
C VAL A 250 20.89 10.95 -11.43
N LYS A 251 19.99 10.04 -11.07
CA LYS A 251 19.67 8.90 -11.90
C LYS A 251 18.86 9.35 -13.12
N ARG A 252 18.93 8.57 -14.20
CA ARG A 252 18.09 8.79 -15.37
C ARG A 252 16.67 8.31 -15.09
N PHE A 253 15.70 9.16 -15.40
CA PHE A 253 14.29 8.84 -15.32
C PHE A 253 13.77 8.51 -16.71
N ASN A 254 13.50 7.22 -16.99
CA ASN A 254 13.00 6.73 -18.26
C ASN A 254 11.51 7.04 -18.42
N GLY A 255 11.19 8.16 -19.05
CA GLY A 255 9.81 8.55 -19.31
C GLY A 255 9.76 9.80 -20.19
N LYS A 256 8.58 10.12 -20.69
CA LYS A 256 8.40 11.32 -21.52
C LYS A 256 8.26 12.61 -20.68
N LEU A 257 8.09 12.49 -19.36
CA LEU A 257 7.75 13.59 -18.46
C LEU A 257 8.79 14.72 -18.48
N PHE A 258 10.08 14.36 -18.47
CA PHE A 258 11.21 15.32 -18.41
C PHE A 258 11.85 15.63 -19.77
N LYS A 259 11.43 15.00 -20.87
CA LYS A 259 11.94 15.30 -22.22
C LYS A 259 11.80 16.77 -22.62
N ASN A 260 10.73 17.41 -22.17
CA ASN A 260 10.54 18.85 -22.31
C ASN A 260 10.61 19.49 -20.92
N ALA A 261 11.81 19.82 -20.50
CA ALA A 261 12.10 20.33 -19.14
C ALA A 261 11.65 21.79 -18.91
N LYS A 262 10.66 22.28 -19.66
CA LYS A 262 10.19 23.67 -19.55
C LYS A 262 9.50 23.91 -18.21
N ALA A 263 9.99 24.90 -17.45
CA ALA A 263 9.35 25.44 -16.27
C ALA A 263 8.56 26.72 -16.59
N LEU A 264 7.65 27.08 -15.71
CA LEU A 264 6.86 28.30 -15.81
C LEU A 264 7.31 29.28 -14.72
N GLU A 265 7.32 30.59 -15.06
CA GLU A 265 7.63 31.64 -14.10
C GLU A 265 6.56 31.65 -12.99
N LEU A 266 7.03 31.62 -11.75
CA LEU A 266 6.21 31.69 -10.56
C LEU A 266 6.44 32.96 -9.79
N ARG A 267 5.39 33.43 -9.13
CA ARG A 267 5.50 34.49 -8.11
C ARG A 267 6.01 33.88 -6.80
N ARG A 268 6.55 34.71 -5.94
CA ARG A 268 7.07 34.28 -4.65
C ARG A 268 6.04 33.52 -3.80
N GLU A 269 4.79 33.96 -3.82
CA GLU A 269 3.68 33.29 -3.11
C GLU A 269 3.42 31.88 -3.67
N GLU A 270 3.45 31.72 -5.00
CA GLU A 270 3.24 30.45 -5.69
C GLU A 270 4.39 29.46 -5.42
N ILE A 271 5.63 29.95 -5.37
CA ILE A 271 6.79 29.15 -4.93
C ILE A 271 6.61 28.72 -3.47
N GLY A 272 6.09 29.61 -2.62
CA GLY A 272 5.76 29.30 -1.23
C GLY A 272 4.73 28.17 -1.09
N GLU A 273 3.70 28.12 -1.96
CA GLU A 273 2.72 27.03 -1.98
C GLU A 273 3.35 25.71 -2.43
N LEU A 274 4.24 25.72 -3.44
CA LEU A 274 4.99 24.54 -3.84
C LEU A 274 5.93 24.05 -2.73
N ALA A 275 6.64 24.95 -2.06
CA ALA A 275 7.53 24.63 -0.94
C ALA A 275 6.75 24.04 0.25
N ALA A 276 5.53 24.55 0.50
CA ALA A 276 4.65 23.97 1.51
C ALA A 276 4.14 22.58 1.09
N ALA A 277 3.86 22.37 -0.19
CA ALA A 277 3.49 21.06 -0.73
C ALA A 277 4.65 20.06 -0.68
N ALA A 278 5.89 20.48 -0.88
CA ALA A 278 7.08 19.64 -0.79
C ALA A 278 7.36 19.09 0.63
N LYS A 279 6.79 19.72 1.67
CA LYS A 279 6.97 19.29 3.07
C LYS A 279 6.08 18.09 3.50
N TYR A 280 5.12 17.71 2.67
CA TYR A 280 4.31 16.54 2.95
C TYR A 280 5.10 15.25 2.67
N ASN A 281 4.73 14.16 3.35
CA ASN A 281 5.30 12.84 3.08
C ASN A 281 4.67 12.24 1.81
N TRP A 282 5.34 12.36 0.69
CA TRP A 282 4.86 11.89 -0.62
C TRP A 282 4.80 10.36 -0.75
N LYS A 283 5.47 9.61 0.14
CA LYS A 283 5.31 8.15 0.25
C LYS A 283 3.88 7.75 0.64
N GLU A 284 3.14 8.66 1.29
CA GLU A 284 1.77 8.46 1.76
C GLU A 284 0.71 9.13 0.88
N VAL A 285 1.11 9.97 -0.07
CA VAL A 285 0.20 10.67 -0.98
C VAL A 285 -0.39 9.69 -1.98
N GLU A 286 -1.71 9.71 -2.16
CA GLU A 286 -2.38 8.87 -3.14
C GLU A 286 -2.07 9.33 -4.57
N PRO A 287 -1.56 8.46 -5.48
CA PRO A 287 -1.25 8.83 -6.86
C PRO A 287 -2.43 9.42 -7.64
N ALA A 288 -3.65 9.14 -7.25
CA ALA A 288 -4.88 9.72 -7.80
C ALA A 288 -4.94 11.27 -7.73
N ILE A 289 -4.09 11.93 -6.95
CA ILE A 289 -3.97 13.41 -6.91
C ILE A 289 -3.74 13.98 -8.32
N PHE A 290 -2.99 13.28 -9.16
CA PHE A 290 -2.73 13.71 -10.53
C PHE A 290 -4.02 13.79 -11.36
N GLY A 291 -4.95 12.84 -11.15
CA GLY A 291 -6.28 12.87 -11.75
C GLY A 291 -7.10 14.06 -11.30
N THR A 292 -7.08 14.35 -9.99
CA THR A 292 -7.77 15.52 -9.42
C THR A 292 -7.23 16.84 -9.99
N LEU A 293 -5.91 16.95 -10.16
CA LEU A 293 -5.29 18.14 -10.77
C LEU A 293 -5.71 18.31 -12.23
N LEU A 294 -5.75 17.23 -13.00
CA LEU A 294 -6.26 17.28 -14.36
C LEU A 294 -7.71 17.76 -14.42
N GLU A 295 -8.56 17.23 -13.55
CA GLU A 295 -9.98 17.60 -13.50
C GLU A 295 -10.16 19.09 -13.15
N GLN A 296 -9.36 19.60 -12.21
CA GLN A 296 -9.40 21.02 -11.84
C GLN A 296 -8.89 21.95 -12.94
N ALA A 297 -7.96 21.48 -13.76
CA ALA A 297 -7.42 22.24 -14.91
C ALA A 297 -8.40 22.27 -16.12
N LEU A 298 -9.44 21.45 -16.12
CA LEU A 298 -10.46 21.47 -17.18
C LEU A 298 -11.61 22.42 -16.80
N ASN A 299 -12.11 23.20 -17.77
CA ASN A 299 -13.33 23.95 -17.57
C ASN A 299 -14.57 23.03 -17.52
N GLU A 300 -15.70 23.51 -16.97
CA GLU A 300 -16.91 22.68 -16.80
C GLU A 300 -17.39 22.00 -18.09
N LYS A 301 -17.31 22.69 -19.22
CA LYS A 301 -17.76 22.15 -20.52
C LYS A 301 -16.83 21.06 -21.02
N GLU A 302 -15.53 21.22 -20.82
CA GLU A 302 -14.54 20.20 -21.17
C GLU A 302 -14.64 18.98 -20.27
N ARG A 303 -14.83 19.18 -18.95
CA ARG A 303 -15.08 18.07 -18.01
C ARG A 303 -16.30 17.25 -18.41
N ALA A 304 -17.42 17.90 -18.69
CA ALA A 304 -18.65 17.25 -19.12
C ALA A 304 -18.48 16.51 -20.45
N ARG A 305 -17.76 17.10 -21.42
CA ARG A 305 -17.52 16.50 -22.75
C ARG A 305 -16.58 15.29 -22.69
N LEU A 306 -15.63 15.28 -21.78
CA LEU A 306 -14.62 14.22 -21.61
C LEU A 306 -15.06 13.17 -20.59
N GLY A 307 -16.19 13.36 -19.90
CA GLY A 307 -16.61 12.49 -18.81
C GLY A 307 -15.59 12.46 -17.66
N ALA A 308 -14.75 13.49 -17.54
CA ALA A 308 -13.68 13.58 -16.58
C ALA A 308 -14.23 13.84 -15.16
N HIS A 309 -14.74 12.78 -14.53
CA HIS A 309 -15.17 12.77 -13.15
C HIS A 309 -14.29 11.80 -12.36
N TYR A 310 -13.63 12.31 -11.35
CA TYR A 310 -12.87 11.47 -10.43
C TYR A 310 -13.81 10.49 -9.70
N THR A 311 -13.55 9.21 -9.88
CA THR A 311 -14.29 8.17 -9.17
C THR A 311 -13.65 7.95 -7.79
N PRO A 312 -14.37 8.18 -6.68
CA PRO A 312 -13.84 7.96 -5.34
C PRO A 312 -13.33 6.53 -5.16
N ARG A 313 -12.18 6.39 -4.50
CA ARG A 313 -11.49 5.11 -4.28
C ARG A 313 -12.41 3.98 -3.80
N ALA A 314 -13.33 4.27 -2.87
CA ALA A 314 -14.25 3.26 -2.35
C ALA A 314 -15.15 2.60 -3.43
N TYR A 315 -15.52 3.33 -4.49
CA TYR A 315 -16.27 2.76 -5.62
C TYR A 315 -15.34 1.97 -6.54
N VAL A 316 -14.14 2.49 -6.78
CA VAL A 316 -13.10 1.79 -7.57
C VAL A 316 -12.79 0.43 -6.94
N GLU A 317 -12.51 0.40 -5.65
CA GLU A 317 -12.21 -0.85 -4.92
C GLU A 317 -13.35 -1.87 -5.00
N ARG A 318 -14.60 -1.42 -4.86
CA ARG A 318 -15.76 -2.33 -4.97
C ARG A 318 -15.80 -3.06 -6.31
N LEU A 319 -15.54 -2.35 -7.41
CA LEU A 319 -15.53 -2.96 -8.72
C LEU A 319 -14.31 -3.88 -8.90
N VAL A 320 -13.12 -3.39 -8.57
CA VAL A 320 -11.87 -4.14 -8.71
C VAL A 320 -11.88 -5.42 -7.86
N VAL A 321 -12.42 -5.37 -6.64
CA VAL A 321 -12.50 -6.57 -5.79
C VAL A 321 -13.35 -7.64 -6.45
N VAL A 322 -14.53 -7.29 -6.96
CA VAL A 322 -15.44 -8.30 -7.56
C VAL A 322 -14.91 -8.81 -8.90
N THR A 323 -14.34 -7.94 -9.73
CA THR A 323 -13.97 -8.29 -11.11
C THR A 323 -12.58 -8.88 -11.25
N VAL A 324 -11.62 -8.42 -10.45
CA VAL A 324 -10.21 -8.82 -10.53
C VAL A 324 -9.79 -9.69 -9.36
N MET A 325 -10.10 -9.25 -8.13
CA MET A 325 -9.52 -9.89 -6.95
C MET A 325 -10.25 -11.16 -6.50
N GLU A 326 -11.58 -11.21 -6.56
CA GLU A 326 -12.32 -12.41 -6.15
C GLU A 326 -11.90 -13.66 -6.95
N PRO A 327 -11.80 -13.63 -8.29
CA PRO A 327 -11.33 -14.80 -9.05
C PRO A 327 -9.91 -15.22 -8.65
N LEU A 328 -8.99 -14.27 -8.52
CA LEU A 328 -7.61 -14.54 -8.14
C LEU A 328 -7.51 -15.12 -6.71
N ARG A 329 -8.28 -14.59 -5.76
CA ARG A 329 -8.29 -15.10 -4.39
C ARG A 329 -8.95 -16.45 -4.22
N GLN A 330 -9.99 -16.75 -4.99
CA GLN A 330 -10.60 -18.09 -4.99
C GLN A 330 -9.59 -19.13 -5.46
N GLU A 331 -8.85 -18.84 -6.52
CA GLU A 331 -7.82 -19.72 -7.01
C GLU A 331 -6.65 -19.85 -6.02
N TRP A 332 -6.23 -18.73 -5.41
CA TRP A 332 -5.20 -18.72 -4.39
C TRP A 332 -5.57 -19.62 -3.21
N ALA A 333 -6.81 -19.58 -2.74
CA ALA A 333 -7.28 -20.44 -1.67
C ALA A 333 -7.17 -21.93 -2.03
N GLN A 334 -7.45 -22.31 -3.29
CA GLN A 334 -7.30 -23.69 -3.77
C GLN A 334 -5.83 -24.12 -3.82
N VAL A 335 -4.95 -23.20 -4.26
CA VAL A 335 -3.50 -23.43 -4.30
C VAL A 335 -2.95 -23.62 -2.88
N GLN A 336 -3.36 -22.80 -1.92
CA GLN A 336 -2.96 -22.93 -0.52
C GLN A 336 -3.38 -24.29 0.06
N ALA A 337 -4.63 -24.68 -0.11
CA ALA A 337 -5.12 -25.98 0.37
C ALA A 337 -4.35 -27.16 -0.26
N THR A 338 -4.03 -27.06 -1.56
CA THR A 338 -3.24 -28.08 -2.25
C THR A 338 -1.80 -28.13 -1.74
N ALA A 339 -1.18 -26.99 -1.52
CA ALA A 339 0.19 -26.89 -1.01
C ALA A 339 0.29 -27.42 0.44
N GLU A 340 -0.69 -27.13 1.29
CA GLU A 340 -0.76 -27.67 2.65
C GLU A 340 -0.85 -29.19 2.65
N ARG A 341 -1.76 -29.76 1.84
CA ARG A 341 -1.89 -31.21 1.70
C ARG A 341 -0.60 -31.87 1.22
N LEU A 342 0.03 -31.31 0.17
CA LEU A 342 1.30 -31.84 -0.36
C LEU A 342 2.43 -31.78 0.69
N LYS A 343 2.43 -30.73 1.52
CA LYS A 343 3.38 -30.58 2.63
C LYS A 343 3.15 -31.66 3.69
N GLU A 344 1.90 -31.95 4.05
CA GLU A 344 1.55 -33.02 4.97
C GLU A 344 1.93 -34.41 4.43
N GLU A 345 1.82 -34.64 3.12
CA GLU A 345 2.28 -35.81 2.42
C GLU A 345 3.81 -35.93 2.28
N GLY A 346 4.57 -34.93 2.77
CA GLY A 346 6.04 -34.88 2.65
C GLY A 346 6.55 -34.47 1.26
N LYS A 347 5.66 -34.05 0.36
CA LYS A 347 5.96 -33.66 -1.04
C LYS A 347 6.29 -32.17 -1.17
N GLN A 348 7.28 -31.70 -0.43
CA GLN A 348 7.64 -30.28 -0.34
C GLN A 348 7.95 -29.62 -1.71
N LYS A 349 8.65 -30.35 -2.60
CA LYS A 349 8.99 -29.82 -3.94
C LYS A 349 7.74 -29.57 -4.79
N GLU A 350 6.76 -30.46 -4.70
CA GLU A 350 5.49 -30.32 -5.42
C GLU A 350 4.67 -29.14 -4.84
N ALA A 351 4.66 -28.96 -3.52
CA ALA A 351 4.02 -27.83 -2.87
C ALA A 351 4.63 -26.49 -3.34
N ILE A 352 5.96 -26.38 -3.40
CA ILE A 352 6.66 -25.21 -3.92
C ILE A 352 6.28 -24.98 -5.40
N ALA A 353 6.26 -26.03 -6.22
CA ALA A 353 5.93 -25.91 -7.64
C ALA A 353 4.50 -25.38 -7.87
N VAL A 354 3.52 -25.83 -7.09
CA VAL A 354 2.12 -25.38 -7.19
C VAL A 354 2.00 -23.91 -6.83
N VAL A 355 2.66 -23.44 -5.76
CA VAL A 355 2.63 -22.04 -5.34
C VAL A 355 3.40 -21.16 -6.32
N SER A 356 4.56 -21.59 -6.82
CA SER A 356 5.33 -20.89 -7.85
C SER A 356 4.56 -20.75 -9.15
N GLY A 357 3.84 -21.80 -9.57
CA GLY A 357 2.98 -21.74 -10.77
C GLY A 357 1.84 -20.72 -10.64
N TYR A 358 1.28 -20.58 -9.43
CA TYR A 358 0.30 -19.53 -9.18
C TYR A 358 0.93 -18.12 -9.20
N HIS A 359 2.13 -17.96 -8.64
CA HIS A 359 2.88 -16.70 -8.71
C HIS A 359 3.14 -16.28 -10.15
N GLU A 360 3.63 -17.19 -10.99
CA GLU A 360 3.83 -16.95 -12.41
C GLU A 360 2.54 -16.53 -13.11
N LYS A 361 1.43 -17.23 -12.84
CA LYS A 361 0.12 -16.85 -13.36
C LYS A 361 -0.30 -15.44 -12.92
N LEU A 362 -0.12 -15.09 -11.66
CA LEU A 362 -0.43 -13.76 -11.13
C LEU A 362 0.38 -12.68 -11.85
N CYS A 363 1.67 -12.91 -12.08
CA CYS A 363 2.56 -12.02 -12.82
C CYS A 363 2.26 -11.92 -14.32
N ASN A 364 1.55 -12.89 -14.89
CA ASN A 364 1.11 -12.89 -16.30
C ASN A 364 -0.34 -12.42 -16.49
N THR A 365 -1.10 -12.23 -15.41
CA THR A 365 -2.49 -11.76 -15.47
C THR A 365 -2.53 -10.30 -15.90
N ARG A 366 -3.27 -10.00 -16.99
CA ARG A 366 -3.41 -8.65 -17.52
C ARG A 366 -4.77 -8.06 -17.18
N VAL A 367 -4.78 -6.77 -16.84
CA VAL A 367 -5.99 -6.00 -16.56
C VAL A 367 -6.11 -4.90 -17.62
N LEU A 368 -7.26 -4.83 -18.29
CA LEU A 368 -7.54 -3.81 -19.29
C LEU A 368 -8.71 -2.94 -18.81
N ASP A 369 -8.47 -1.63 -18.79
CA ASP A 369 -9.52 -0.62 -18.63
C ASP A 369 -9.71 0.10 -19.98
N PRO A 370 -10.85 -0.10 -20.67
CA PRO A 370 -11.08 0.47 -22.00
C PRO A 370 -11.41 1.96 -21.99
N ALA A 371 -11.55 2.60 -20.83
CA ALA A 371 -11.79 4.03 -20.67
C ALA A 371 -11.12 4.53 -19.38
N CYS A 372 -9.79 4.34 -19.31
CA CYS A 372 -9.04 4.39 -18.05
C CYS A 372 -8.96 5.79 -17.41
N GLY A 373 -9.27 6.85 -18.13
CA GLY A 373 -9.13 8.22 -17.61
C GLY A 373 -7.69 8.46 -17.14
N THR A 374 -7.55 8.81 -15.87
CA THR A 374 -6.26 9.00 -15.19
C THR A 374 -5.72 7.74 -14.50
N GLY A 375 -6.24 6.56 -14.83
CA GLY A 375 -5.69 5.27 -14.41
C GLY A 375 -6.10 4.78 -13.02
N ASN A 376 -7.14 5.33 -12.40
CA ASN A 376 -7.55 4.97 -11.03
C ASN A 376 -7.86 3.48 -10.85
N PHE A 377 -8.64 2.88 -11.77
CA PHE A 377 -8.99 1.46 -11.69
C PHE A 377 -7.76 0.56 -11.88
N LEU A 378 -6.87 0.93 -12.80
CA LEU A 378 -5.62 0.20 -13.04
C LEU A 378 -4.69 0.28 -11.83
N TYR A 379 -4.55 1.47 -11.23
CA TYR A 379 -3.73 1.67 -10.03
C TYR A 379 -4.23 0.83 -8.85
N VAL A 380 -5.53 0.86 -8.56
CA VAL A 380 -6.10 0.06 -7.46
C VAL A 380 -5.97 -1.44 -7.74
N SER A 381 -6.16 -1.86 -8.99
CA SER A 381 -5.94 -3.25 -9.40
C SER A 381 -4.49 -3.69 -9.15
N MET A 382 -3.53 -2.87 -9.55
CA MET A 382 -2.11 -3.13 -9.32
C MET A 382 -1.78 -3.21 -7.82
N GLU A 383 -2.28 -2.27 -7.02
CA GLU A 383 -2.05 -2.25 -5.58
C GLU A 383 -2.57 -3.54 -4.91
N LEU A 384 -3.80 -3.96 -5.23
CA LEU A 384 -4.40 -5.14 -4.64
C LEU A 384 -3.72 -6.44 -5.13
N MET A 385 -3.34 -6.51 -6.41
CA MET A 385 -2.57 -7.65 -6.94
C MET A 385 -1.17 -7.72 -6.32
N LYS A 386 -0.50 -6.59 -6.08
CA LYS A 386 0.78 -6.54 -5.35
C LYS A 386 0.68 -7.05 -3.92
N ARG A 387 -0.42 -6.74 -3.23
CA ARG A 387 -0.67 -7.27 -1.88
C ARG A 387 -0.86 -8.79 -1.90
N LEU A 388 -1.60 -9.29 -2.89
CA LEU A 388 -1.77 -10.73 -3.09
C LEU A 388 -0.45 -11.42 -3.42
N GLU A 389 0.37 -10.83 -4.31
CA GLU A 389 1.73 -11.30 -4.58
C GLU A 389 2.57 -11.40 -3.30
N GLY A 390 2.47 -10.41 -2.42
CA GLY A 390 3.12 -10.45 -1.11
C GLY A 390 2.76 -11.69 -0.28
N GLU A 391 1.47 -12.07 -0.24
CA GLU A 391 1.00 -13.27 0.45
C GLU A 391 1.51 -14.56 -0.19
N VAL A 392 1.57 -14.59 -1.53
CA VAL A 392 2.09 -15.76 -2.29
C VAL A 392 3.58 -15.95 -2.03
N LEU A 393 4.36 -14.86 -2.04
CA LEU A 393 5.80 -14.90 -1.78
C LEU A 393 6.10 -15.32 -0.34
N GLU A 394 5.27 -14.94 0.63
CA GLU A 394 5.38 -15.39 2.02
C GLU A 394 5.13 -16.90 2.12
N ALA A 395 4.08 -17.41 1.47
CA ALA A 395 3.81 -18.84 1.44
C ALA A 395 4.95 -19.63 0.77
N LEU A 396 5.58 -19.10 -0.29
CA LEU A 396 6.78 -19.69 -0.89
C LEU A 396 7.97 -19.72 0.09
N ALA A 397 8.20 -18.64 0.82
CA ALA A 397 9.26 -18.57 1.82
C ALA A 397 9.04 -19.59 2.94
N ASP A 398 7.81 -19.76 3.42
CA ASP A 398 7.43 -20.72 4.47
C ASP A 398 7.56 -22.19 4.02
N LEU A 399 7.46 -22.42 2.72
CA LEU A 399 7.76 -23.72 2.11
C LEU A 399 9.26 -23.96 1.89
N GLY A 400 10.14 -23.00 2.22
CA GLY A 400 11.58 -23.08 1.97
C GLY A 400 11.96 -22.84 0.51
N GLY A 401 11.09 -22.23 -0.28
CA GLY A 401 11.29 -21.89 -1.68
C GLY A 401 12.12 -20.63 -1.94
N GLN A 402 13.00 -20.23 -1.00
CA GLN A 402 13.80 -19.00 -1.13
C GLN A 402 14.72 -18.99 -2.37
N GLU A 403 15.21 -20.16 -2.79
CA GLU A 403 16.01 -20.27 -4.03
C GLU A 403 15.14 -20.04 -5.28
N ALA A 404 13.88 -20.47 -5.27
CA ALA A 404 12.93 -20.20 -6.35
C ALA A 404 12.60 -18.70 -6.46
N LEU A 405 12.50 -18.00 -5.32
CA LEU A 405 12.31 -16.55 -5.25
C LEU A 405 13.51 -15.76 -5.78
N ALA A 406 14.73 -16.25 -5.55
CA ALA A 406 15.98 -15.59 -6.01
C ALA A 406 16.17 -15.73 -7.53
N LEU A 407 15.62 -16.78 -8.13
CA LEU A 407 15.67 -17.04 -9.58
C LEU A 407 14.51 -16.39 -10.34
N ASP A 408 13.39 -16.13 -9.70
CA ASP A 408 12.22 -15.55 -10.33
C ASP A 408 12.32 -14.02 -10.36
N LYS A 409 12.67 -13.50 -11.54
CA LYS A 409 12.67 -12.06 -11.82
C LYS A 409 11.27 -11.50 -12.08
N HIS A 410 10.24 -12.34 -12.09
CA HIS A 410 8.88 -11.93 -12.33
C HIS A 410 8.26 -11.32 -11.07
N SER A 411 7.47 -10.31 -11.27
CA SER A 411 6.75 -9.60 -10.22
C SER A 411 5.54 -8.93 -10.86
N VAL A 412 4.47 -8.75 -10.11
CA VAL A 412 3.38 -7.88 -10.56
C VAL A 412 3.94 -6.49 -10.81
N ASP A 413 3.84 -5.99 -12.04
CA ASP A 413 4.45 -4.75 -12.49
C ASP A 413 3.50 -3.92 -13.41
N PRO A 414 3.85 -2.67 -13.72
CA PRO A 414 3.00 -1.80 -14.54
C PRO A 414 2.62 -2.33 -15.91
N HIS A 415 3.42 -3.20 -16.53
CA HIS A 415 3.17 -3.72 -17.90
C HIS A 415 1.94 -4.63 -18.02
N GLN A 416 1.41 -5.10 -16.88
CA GLN A 416 0.21 -5.91 -16.84
C GLN A 416 -1.09 -5.07 -16.90
N PHE A 417 -0.98 -3.75 -16.68
CA PHE A 417 -2.12 -2.83 -16.54
C PHE A 417 -2.25 -1.98 -17.79
N LEU A 418 -3.24 -2.32 -18.63
CA LEU A 418 -3.45 -1.75 -19.93
C LEU A 418 -4.62 -0.78 -19.89
N GLY A 419 -4.46 0.42 -20.45
CA GLY A 419 -5.51 1.42 -20.52
C GLY A 419 -5.74 1.92 -21.95
N LEU A 420 -6.99 2.20 -22.27
CA LEU A 420 -7.36 2.96 -23.46
C LEU A 420 -7.93 4.30 -23.02
N GLU A 421 -7.43 5.39 -23.58
CA GLU A 421 -7.90 6.73 -23.26
C GLU A 421 -7.80 7.63 -24.51
N LEU A 422 -8.87 8.35 -24.80
CA LEU A 422 -8.93 9.27 -25.96
C LEU A 422 -8.24 10.60 -25.68
N ASN A 423 -8.23 11.03 -24.42
CA ASN A 423 -7.56 12.25 -24.02
C ASN A 423 -6.06 11.97 -23.79
N PRO A 424 -5.15 12.50 -24.64
CA PRO A 424 -3.71 12.22 -24.52
C PRO A 424 -3.12 12.67 -23.17
N ARG A 425 -3.69 13.71 -22.57
CA ARG A 425 -3.27 14.21 -21.26
C ARG A 425 -3.66 13.23 -20.16
N ALA A 426 -4.90 12.74 -20.16
CA ALA A 426 -5.35 11.75 -19.20
C ALA A 426 -4.55 10.45 -19.34
N ALA A 427 -4.26 10.03 -20.57
CA ALA A 427 -3.41 8.86 -20.84
C ALA A 427 -2.00 9.02 -20.27
N ALA A 428 -1.37 10.18 -20.44
CA ALA A 428 -0.04 10.47 -19.86
C ALA A 428 -0.05 10.47 -18.32
N ILE A 429 -1.14 10.97 -17.72
CA ILE A 429 -1.32 10.94 -16.27
C ILE A 429 -1.54 9.51 -15.80
N ALA A 430 -2.32 8.71 -16.51
CA ALA A 430 -2.54 7.29 -16.15
C ALA A 430 -1.22 6.53 -16.12
N GLU A 431 -0.36 6.69 -17.14
CA GLU A 431 0.97 6.10 -17.17
C GLU A 431 1.79 6.52 -15.92
N LEU A 432 1.81 7.82 -15.61
CA LEU A 432 2.51 8.34 -14.43
C LEU A 432 1.96 7.78 -13.13
N VAL A 433 0.64 7.73 -12.96
CA VAL A 433 -0.05 7.22 -11.76
C VAL A 433 0.32 5.76 -11.49
N ILE A 434 0.32 4.93 -12.53
CA ILE A 434 0.68 3.52 -12.44
C ILE A 434 2.15 3.37 -12.01
N TRP A 435 3.07 4.08 -12.64
CA TRP A 435 4.50 4.01 -12.28
C TRP A 435 4.77 4.55 -10.88
N LEU A 436 4.18 5.67 -10.49
CA LEU A 436 4.31 6.21 -9.13
C LEU A 436 3.77 5.24 -8.09
N GLY A 437 2.58 4.68 -8.35
CA GLY A 437 1.99 3.69 -7.45
C GLY A 437 2.88 2.45 -7.31
N TYR A 438 3.44 1.95 -8.40
CA TYR A 438 4.40 0.84 -8.38
C TYR A 438 5.63 1.16 -7.53
N LEU A 439 6.23 2.32 -7.74
CA LEU A 439 7.39 2.77 -6.96
C LEU A 439 7.06 2.89 -5.47
N GLN A 440 5.93 3.50 -5.11
CA GLN A 440 5.49 3.58 -3.72
C GLN A 440 5.37 2.19 -3.08
N LEU A 441 4.74 1.25 -3.78
CA LEU A 441 4.57 -0.12 -3.28
C LEU A 441 5.91 -0.84 -3.15
N HIS A 442 6.80 -0.66 -4.13
CA HIS A 442 8.13 -1.27 -4.11
C HIS A 442 8.96 -0.80 -2.91
N PHE A 443 9.00 0.52 -2.67
CA PHE A 443 9.75 1.09 -1.54
C PHE A 443 9.15 0.73 -0.17
N ARG A 444 7.83 0.59 -0.08
CA ARG A 444 7.17 0.12 1.15
C ARG A 444 7.48 -1.35 1.47
N THR A 445 7.66 -2.19 0.44
CA THR A 445 7.80 -3.65 0.64
C THR A 445 9.23 -4.15 0.68
N LYS A 446 10.14 -3.55 -0.07
CA LYS A 446 11.52 -4.05 -0.23
C LYS A 446 12.59 -3.18 0.41
N GLY A 447 12.30 -1.92 0.78
CA GLY A 447 13.22 -1.02 1.47
C GLY A 447 14.59 -0.85 0.80
N GLY A 448 14.68 -1.06 -0.51
CA GLY A 448 15.93 -1.14 -1.24
C GLY A 448 16.02 -0.19 -2.43
N VAL A 449 17.24 0.20 -2.78
CA VAL A 449 17.56 1.04 -3.92
C VAL A 449 17.34 0.27 -5.21
N MET A 450 16.45 0.76 -6.09
CA MET A 450 16.39 0.26 -7.47
C MET A 450 17.64 0.70 -8.24
N ASN A 451 18.27 -0.22 -8.95
CA ASN A 451 19.48 0.08 -9.71
C ASN A 451 19.20 0.82 -11.03
N GLU A 452 17.99 0.67 -11.62
CA GLU A 452 17.52 1.41 -12.81
C GLU A 452 16.01 1.62 -12.72
N LEU A 453 15.54 2.78 -13.21
CA LEU A 453 14.13 3.13 -13.38
C LEU A 453 13.74 3.09 -14.85
#